data_64ed0ee5878d0dbd96c6d468dbfeca9c
#
_entry.id   64ed0ee5878d0dbd96c6d468dbfeca9c
#
_cell.length_a   1.000
_cell.length_b   1.000
_cell.length_c   1.000
_cell.angle_alpha   90.00
_cell.angle_beta   90.00
_cell.angle_gamma   90.00
#
_symmetry.space_group_name_H-M   'P 1'
#
loop_
_entity.id
_entity.type
_entity.pdbx_description
1 polymer ?
#
loop_
_entity_poly.entity_id
_entity_poly.type
_entity_poly.pdbx_seq_one_letter_code
_entity_poly.pdbx_strand_id
1 'polypeptide(L)'
;FAPWLKEQGFEVEISNSLDSYLDLEKLKKVDVIIQVYTQGTITAEQERNLLEAVKGGVGLAGWHGGLADSFRSNTEYQFMVGGQWVAHPGGIIDYEVNVLPEKKNDPIVQGLKDFKMHSEQYYLHVDPGIEVLATTTFSGEYAPWIEGVVMPVVWKKYYGQGRVFYCSLGHVAADFNVPEAREIVKRGILWAAQASDK
;
A
#
# COMPACT_ATOMS: atom_id res chain seq x y z
N PHE A 1 12.48 6.10 -0.39
CA PHE A 1 12.13 5.91 -1.81
C PHE A 1 12.32 7.19 -2.64
N ALA A 2 12.17 8.41 -2.09
CA ALA A 2 12.30 9.65 -2.88
C ALA A 2 13.63 9.81 -3.64
N PRO A 3 14.83 9.53 -3.05
CA PRO A 3 16.06 9.56 -3.82
C PRO A 3 16.07 8.58 -4.98
N TRP A 4 15.62 7.35 -4.74
CA TRP A 4 15.52 6.33 -5.78
C TRP A 4 14.57 6.71 -6.92
N LEU A 5 13.42 7.32 -6.62
CA LEU A 5 12.49 7.82 -7.66
C LEU A 5 13.16 8.89 -8.55
N LYS A 6 13.94 9.79 -7.95
CA LYS A 6 14.72 10.77 -8.72
C LYS A 6 15.74 10.10 -9.65
N GLU A 7 16.39 9.03 -9.19
CA GLU A 7 17.28 8.20 -10.02
C GLU A 7 16.55 7.52 -11.18
N GLN A 8 15.25 7.22 -11.00
CA GLN A 8 14.37 6.69 -12.06
C GLN A 8 13.83 7.78 -13.01
N GLY A 9 14.21 9.04 -12.82
CA GLY A 9 13.81 10.14 -13.68
C GLY A 9 12.52 10.85 -13.29
N PHE A 10 11.93 10.52 -12.13
CA PHE A 10 10.74 11.23 -11.64
C PHE A 10 11.10 12.59 -11.06
N GLU A 11 10.27 13.58 -11.32
CA GLU A 11 10.21 14.78 -10.50
C GLU A 11 9.46 14.47 -9.20
N VAL A 12 10.13 14.68 -8.06
CA VAL A 12 9.59 14.31 -6.75
C VAL A 12 9.36 15.53 -5.89
N GLU A 13 8.11 15.79 -5.58
CA GLU A 13 7.70 16.77 -4.58
C GLU A 13 7.37 16.04 -3.25
N ILE A 14 7.82 16.61 -2.13
CA ILE A 14 7.55 16.09 -0.79
C ILE A 14 6.69 17.10 -0.05
N SER A 15 5.54 16.64 0.47
CA SER A 15 4.66 17.44 1.32
C SER A 15 4.58 16.80 2.72
N ASN A 16 4.58 17.62 3.74
CA ASN A 16 4.37 17.23 5.13
C ASN A 16 2.95 17.59 5.63
N SER A 17 2.05 17.97 4.73
CA SER A 17 0.69 18.38 5.05
C SER A 17 -0.30 17.78 4.07
N LEU A 18 -1.48 17.41 4.58
CA LEU A 18 -2.63 17.02 3.75
C LEU A 18 -3.20 18.19 2.93
N ASP A 19 -2.77 19.43 3.19
CA ASP A 19 -3.16 20.59 2.39
C ASP A 19 -2.69 20.49 0.94
N SER A 20 -1.71 19.64 0.65
CA SER A 20 -1.35 19.28 -0.73
C SER A 20 -2.54 18.69 -1.53
N TYR A 21 -3.56 18.16 -0.84
CA TYR A 21 -4.77 17.66 -1.47
C TYR A 21 -5.81 18.73 -1.80
N LEU A 22 -5.61 19.98 -1.38
CA LEU A 22 -6.53 21.09 -1.70
C LEU A 22 -6.40 21.58 -3.15
N ASP A 23 -5.25 21.38 -3.78
CA ASP A 23 -5.01 21.78 -5.18
C ASP A 23 -5.30 20.59 -6.13
N LEU A 24 -6.57 20.41 -6.48
CA LEU A 24 -7.01 19.34 -7.38
C LEU A 24 -6.34 19.40 -8.77
N GLU A 25 -6.15 20.61 -9.31
CA GLU A 25 -5.56 20.77 -10.63
C GLU A 25 -4.06 20.40 -10.65
N LYS A 26 -3.38 20.56 -9.52
CA LYS A 26 -2.03 20.06 -9.32
C LYS A 26 -2.02 18.54 -9.15
N LEU A 27 -2.93 17.99 -8.35
CA LEU A 27 -3.06 16.53 -8.16
C LEU A 27 -3.28 15.80 -9.48
N LYS A 28 -4.10 16.34 -10.37
CA LYS A 28 -4.39 15.74 -11.69
C LYS A 28 -3.18 15.66 -12.63
N LYS A 29 -2.09 16.37 -12.32
CA LYS A 29 -0.88 16.44 -13.15
C LYS A 29 0.22 15.47 -12.73
N VAL A 30 0.10 14.84 -11.55
CA VAL A 30 1.10 13.90 -11.10
C VAL A 30 0.80 12.50 -11.62
N ASP A 31 1.82 11.69 -11.84
CA ASP A 31 1.67 10.30 -12.26
C ASP A 31 1.20 9.41 -11.09
N VAL A 32 1.68 9.69 -9.88
CA VAL A 32 1.38 8.91 -8.68
C VAL A 32 1.44 9.75 -7.41
N ILE A 33 0.50 9.52 -6.52
CA ILE A 33 0.52 9.99 -5.13
C ILE A 33 1.06 8.84 -4.28
N ILE A 34 2.15 9.11 -3.52
CA ILE A 34 2.67 8.16 -2.53
C ILE A 34 2.29 8.69 -1.16
N GLN A 35 1.35 8.01 -0.49
CA GLN A 35 0.88 8.43 0.82
C GLN A 35 1.48 7.58 1.93
N VAL A 36 2.07 8.24 2.92
CA VAL A 36 2.56 7.66 4.17
C VAL A 36 2.10 8.56 5.32
N TYR A 37 0.85 8.38 5.73
CA TYR A 37 0.21 9.21 6.75
C TYR A 37 -0.68 8.34 7.65
N THR A 38 -0.26 8.10 8.89
CA THR A 38 -0.91 7.16 9.81
C THR A 38 -1.78 7.88 10.83
N GLN A 39 -3.01 7.40 11.03
CA GLN A 39 -3.94 7.79 12.11
C GLN A 39 -4.20 9.31 12.19
N GLY A 40 -4.82 9.83 11.15
CA GLY A 40 -5.22 11.21 11.12
C GLY A 40 -6.67 11.42 10.73
N THR A 41 -6.99 12.69 10.55
CA THR A 41 -8.25 13.14 9.97
C THR A 41 -8.00 13.87 8.67
N ILE A 42 -8.90 13.69 7.73
CA ILE A 42 -8.88 14.38 6.43
C ILE A 42 -10.15 15.23 6.33
N THR A 43 -10.05 16.43 5.78
CA THR A 43 -11.26 17.24 5.54
C THR A 43 -12.05 16.69 4.36
N ALA A 44 -13.34 17.00 4.32
CA ALA A 44 -14.20 16.56 3.20
C ALA A 44 -13.70 17.05 1.82
N GLU A 45 -13.06 18.22 1.78
CA GLU A 45 -12.48 18.77 0.55
C GLU A 45 -11.22 18.03 0.13
N GLN A 46 -10.29 17.80 1.06
CA GLN A 46 -9.08 17.03 0.82
C GLN A 46 -9.39 15.61 0.35
N GLU A 47 -10.34 14.93 1.02
CA GLU A 47 -10.77 13.59 0.65
C GLU A 47 -11.39 13.58 -0.76
N ARG A 48 -12.35 14.47 -1.03
CA ARG A 48 -12.99 14.57 -2.34
C ARG A 48 -11.97 14.76 -3.46
N ASN A 49 -11.01 15.65 -3.27
CA ASN A 49 -9.99 15.94 -4.29
C ASN A 49 -9.05 14.75 -4.51
N LEU A 50 -8.62 14.06 -3.43
CA LEU A 50 -7.83 12.85 -3.52
C LEU A 50 -8.58 11.75 -4.30
N LEU A 51 -9.82 11.48 -3.92
CA LEU A 51 -10.67 10.48 -4.58
C LEU A 51 -10.89 10.83 -6.07
N GLU A 52 -11.15 12.10 -6.39
CA GLU A 52 -11.35 12.55 -7.77
C GLU A 52 -10.07 12.42 -8.60
N ALA A 53 -8.93 12.79 -8.07
CA ALA A 53 -7.65 12.64 -8.77
C ALA A 53 -7.37 11.16 -9.10
N VAL A 54 -7.50 10.27 -8.12
CA VAL A 54 -7.27 8.83 -8.33
C VAL A 54 -8.31 8.25 -9.29
N LYS A 55 -9.59 8.57 -9.11
CA LYS A 55 -10.66 8.13 -10.03
C LYS A 55 -10.40 8.58 -11.47
N GLY A 56 -9.78 9.73 -11.65
CA GLY A 56 -9.43 10.31 -12.97
C GLY A 56 -8.18 9.72 -13.61
N GLY A 57 -7.42 8.85 -12.91
CA GLY A 57 -6.27 8.14 -13.48
C GLY A 57 -4.93 8.37 -12.77
N VAL A 58 -4.87 9.24 -11.77
CA VAL A 58 -3.67 9.39 -10.94
C VAL A 58 -3.46 8.12 -10.13
N GLY A 59 -2.22 7.61 -10.10
CA GLY A 59 -1.89 6.45 -9.30
C GLY A 59 -1.88 6.76 -7.80
N LEU A 60 -2.18 5.76 -6.97
CA LEU A 60 -2.03 5.84 -5.52
C LEU A 60 -1.18 4.67 -5.05
N ALA A 61 -0.13 4.94 -4.31
CA ALA A 61 0.72 3.93 -3.71
C ALA A 61 0.99 4.25 -2.24
N GLY A 62 1.15 3.23 -1.43
CA GLY A 62 1.52 3.39 -0.03
C GLY A 62 1.71 2.05 0.66
N TRP A 63 2.13 2.13 1.91
CA TRP A 63 2.43 0.94 2.68
C TRP A 63 2.08 1.09 4.15
N HIS A 64 1.92 -0.06 4.80
CA HIS A 64 1.68 -0.19 6.23
C HIS A 64 0.52 0.69 6.71
N GLY A 65 0.60 1.23 7.91
CA GLY A 65 -0.38 2.18 8.43
C GLY A 65 -0.45 3.50 7.66
N GLY A 66 0.60 3.82 6.89
CA GLY A 66 0.68 5.03 6.10
C GLY A 66 -0.35 5.15 4.97
N LEU A 67 -0.97 4.04 4.57
CA LEU A 67 -2.09 4.02 3.63
C LEU A 67 -3.32 3.31 4.21
N ALA A 68 -3.19 2.12 4.81
CA ALA A 68 -4.35 1.36 5.27
C ALA A 68 -4.83 1.74 6.68
N ASP A 69 -4.17 2.66 7.38
CA ASP A 69 -4.58 3.16 8.69
C ASP A 69 -4.59 4.70 8.77
N SER A 70 -4.76 5.37 7.64
CA SER A 70 -4.70 6.83 7.58
C SER A 70 -5.95 7.48 8.14
N PHE A 71 -7.12 7.08 7.65
CA PHE A 71 -8.39 7.76 7.92
C PHE A 71 -9.48 6.75 8.28
N ARG A 72 -9.51 6.32 9.54
CA ARG A 72 -10.34 5.21 10.03
C ARG A 72 -11.85 5.45 9.89
N SER A 73 -12.29 6.68 9.83
CA SER A 73 -13.72 7.02 9.73
C SER A 73 -14.20 7.26 8.29
N ASN A 74 -13.30 7.17 7.31
CA ASN A 74 -13.58 7.55 5.92
C ASN A 74 -13.77 6.29 5.05
N THR A 75 -15.01 5.87 4.89
CA THR A 75 -15.34 4.62 4.17
C THR A 75 -15.06 4.69 2.67
N GLU A 76 -15.24 5.86 2.04
CA GLU A 76 -14.88 6.05 0.62
C GLU A 76 -13.36 5.93 0.41
N TYR A 77 -12.58 6.48 1.33
CA TYR A 77 -11.12 6.32 1.31
C TYR A 77 -10.73 4.84 1.43
N GLN A 78 -11.33 4.10 2.37
CA GLN A 78 -11.09 2.67 2.56
C GLN A 78 -11.49 1.86 1.32
N PHE A 79 -12.60 2.24 0.67
CA PHE A 79 -13.04 1.63 -0.57
C PHE A 79 -12.04 1.85 -1.71
N MET A 80 -11.44 3.05 -1.81
CA MET A 80 -10.37 3.34 -2.76
C MET A 80 -9.12 2.50 -2.48
N VAL A 81 -8.66 2.44 -1.22
CA VAL A 81 -7.45 1.72 -0.82
C VAL A 81 -7.61 0.20 -0.92
N GLY A 82 -8.81 -0.31 -0.64
CA GLY A 82 -9.11 -1.75 -0.65
C GLY A 82 -8.88 -2.45 0.68
N GLY A 83 -8.66 -1.72 1.77
CA GLY A 83 -8.53 -2.30 3.10
C GLY A 83 -8.35 -1.28 4.19
N GLN A 84 -8.55 -1.75 5.43
CA GLN A 84 -8.40 -0.99 6.67
C GLN A 84 -7.68 -1.85 7.71
N TRP A 85 -6.68 -1.28 8.35
CA TRP A 85 -6.01 -1.90 9.49
C TRP A 85 -6.99 -2.16 10.65
N VAL A 86 -6.81 -3.30 11.30
CA VAL A 86 -7.58 -3.72 12.47
C VAL A 86 -6.68 -3.97 13.67
N ALA A 87 -5.62 -4.77 13.48
CA ALA A 87 -4.73 -5.18 14.57
C ALA A 87 -3.38 -5.68 14.03
N HIS A 88 -2.40 -5.79 14.93
CA HIS A 88 -1.13 -6.49 14.74
C HIS A 88 -0.81 -7.32 15.99
N PRO A 89 -1.49 -8.48 16.15
CA PRO A 89 -1.33 -9.32 17.34
C PRO A 89 0.12 -9.75 17.56
N GLY A 90 0.62 -9.57 18.77
CA GLY A 90 2.02 -9.85 19.13
C GLY A 90 3.00 -8.68 18.93
N GLY A 91 2.56 -7.58 18.29
CA GLY A 91 3.43 -6.44 17.99
C GLY A 91 4.49 -6.79 16.96
N ILE A 92 5.78 -6.62 17.29
CA ILE A 92 6.91 -7.01 16.43
C ILE A 92 7.18 -8.50 16.61
N ILE A 93 6.95 -9.29 15.57
CA ILE A 93 7.09 -10.74 15.57
C ILE A 93 7.79 -11.24 14.29
N ASP A 94 8.25 -12.47 14.32
CA ASP A 94 8.73 -13.17 13.14
C ASP A 94 7.56 -13.81 12.40
N TYR A 95 7.46 -13.57 11.09
CA TYR A 95 6.46 -14.20 10.23
C TYR A 95 6.95 -14.34 8.79
N GLU A 96 6.24 -15.14 8.02
CA GLU A 96 6.55 -15.38 6.62
C GLU A 96 5.54 -14.66 5.71
N VAL A 97 6.06 -14.13 4.61
CA VAL A 97 5.28 -13.60 3.50
C VAL A 97 5.39 -14.56 2.33
N ASN A 98 4.25 -15.02 1.82
CA ASN A 98 4.17 -16.00 0.76
C ASN A 98 3.72 -15.32 -0.53
N VAL A 99 4.53 -15.40 -1.58
CA VAL A 99 4.17 -14.92 -2.92
C VAL A 99 3.21 -15.94 -3.55
N LEU A 100 2.05 -15.48 -4.03
CA LEU A 100 1.06 -16.38 -4.61
C LEU A 100 1.60 -17.03 -5.89
N PRO A 101 1.61 -18.38 -5.99
CA PRO A 101 2.18 -19.08 -7.14
C PRO A 101 1.54 -18.70 -8.47
N GLU A 102 0.23 -18.44 -8.48
CA GLU A 102 -0.54 -18.00 -9.64
C GLU A 102 -0.23 -16.56 -10.06
N LYS A 103 0.42 -15.78 -9.19
CA LYS A 103 0.83 -14.39 -9.44
C LYS A 103 2.31 -14.22 -9.77
N LYS A 104 3.08 -15.30 -9.84
CA LYS A 104 4.53 -15.29 -10.05
C LYS A 104 5.01 -14.51 -11.29
N ASN A 105 4.14 -14.30 -12.26
CA ASN A 105 4.42 -13.52 -13.47
C ASN A 105 3.95 -12.07 -13.38
N ASP A 106 3.31 -11.66 -12.28
CA ASP A 106 2.91 -10.27 -12.08
C ASP A 106 4.16 -9.38 -11.91
N PRO A 107 4.25 -8.26 -12.62
CA PRO A 107 5.45 -7.40 -12.61
C PRO A 107 5.92 -6.99 -11.20
N ILE A 108 4.99 -6.89 -10.23
CA ILE A 108 5.32 -6.46 -8.87
C ILE A 108 6.07 -7.56 -8.11
N VAL A 109 5.71 -8.83 -8.29
CA VAL A 109 6.28 -9.96 -7.54
C VAL A 109 7.11 -10.91 -8.39
N GLN A 110 7.23 -10.67 -9.69
CA GLN A 110 7.97 -11.55 -10.61
C GLN A 110 9.40 -11.82 -10.14
N GLY A 111 9.76 -13.10 -10.07
CA GLY A 111 11.09 -13.56 -9.65
C GLY A 111 11.34 -13.52 -8.15
N LEU A 112 10.41 -13.01 -7.35
CA LEU A 112 10.50 -13.05 -5.89
C LEU A 112 10.05 -14.43 -5.37
N LYS A 113 10.59 -14.81 -4.22
CA LYS A 113 10.23 -16.01 -3.47
C LYS A 113 9.61 -15.61 -2.15
N ASP A 114 9.08 -16.58 -1.42
CA ASP A 114 8.66 -16.42 -0.04
C ASP A 114 9.81 -15.91 0.81
N PHE A 115 9.53 -15.03 1.76
CA PHE A 115 10.54 -14.38 2.58
C PHE A 115 10.04 -14.14 4.01
N LYS A 116 10.99 -13.91 4.91
CA LYS A 116 10.70 -13.67 6.33
C LYS A 116 10.77 -12.19 6.65
N MET A 117 9.90 -11.79 7.58
CA MET A 117 9.87 -10.48 8.19
C MET A 117 10.01 -10.58 9.71
N HIS A 118 10.63 -9.57 10.30
CA HIS A 118 10.59 -9.31 11.74
C HIS A 118 9.99 -7.92 11.94
N SER A 119 8.65 -7.85 12.04
CA SER A 119 7.89 -6.60 12.05
C SER A 119 6.47 -6.82 12.55
N GLU A 120 5.60 -5.83 12.40
CA GLU A 120 4.16 -5.97 12.66
C GLU A 120 3.49 -6.78 11.55
N GLN A 121 2.86 -7.90 11.92
CA GLN A 121 2.00 -8.68 11.04
C GLN A 121 0.57 -8.12 11.09
N TYR A 122 0.13 -7.46 10.02
CA TYR A 122 -1.17 -6.80 9.99
C TYR A 122 -2.33 -7.76 9.76
N TYR A 123 -3.35 -7.63 10.61
CA TYR A 123 -4.70 -8.08 10.33
C TYR A 123 -5.52 -6.90 9.80
N LEU A 124 -6.17 -7.09 8.64
CA LEU A 124 -6.91 -6.03 7.94
C LEU A 124 -8.32 -6.51 7.61
N HIS A 125 -9.28 -5.60 7.58
CA HIS A 125 -10.47 -5.80 6.78
C HIS A 125 -10.15 -5.44 5.34
N VAL A 126 -10.48 -6.30 4.38
CA VAL A 126 -10.12 -6.14 2.97
C VAL A 126 -11.33 -6.19 2.07
N ASP A 127 -11.28 -5.41 0.99
CA ASP A 127 -12.27 -5.41 -0.08
C ASP A 127 -12.13 -6.69 -0.91
N PRO A 128 -13.21 -7.42 -1.21
CA PRO A 128 -13.17 -8.60 -2.07
C PRO A 128 -12.73 -8.28 -3.52
N GLY A 129 -12.75 -7.01 -3.93
CA GLY A 129 -12.31 -6.57 -5.26
C GLY A 129 -10.81 -6.33 -5.40
N ILE A 130 -9.98 -6.62 -4.39
CA ILE A 130 -8.53 -6.50 -4.48
C ILE A 130 -7.91 -7.67 -5.26
N GLU A 131 -6.86 -7.41 -6.01
CA GLU A 131 -6.01 -8.44 -6.61
C GLU A 131 -4.80 -8.70 -5.71
N VAL A 132 -4.85 -9.80 -4.96
CA VAL A 132 -3.82 -10.19 -3.99
C VAL A 132 -2.61 -10.78 -4.73
N LEU A 133 -1.40 -10.35 -4.34
CA LEU A 133 -0.13 -10.80 -4.90
C LEU A 133 0.70 -11.62 -3.90
N ALA A 134 0.60 -11.29 -2.62
CA ALA A 134 1.28 -12.01 -1.54
C ALA A 134 0.43 -12.02 -0.27
N THR A 135 0.63 -13.02 0.56
CA THR A 135 -0.15 -13.26 1.78
C THR A 135 0.76 -13.61 2.95
N THR A 136 0.19 -13.61 4.15
CA THR A 136 0.77 -14.20 5.37
C THR A 136 -0.28 -15.02 6.10
N THR A 137 0.14 -16.02 6.86
CA THR A 137 -0.79 -16.86 7.64
C THR A 137 -0.55 -16.65 9.13
N PHE A 138 -1.61 -16.38 9.87
CA PHE A 138 -1.54 -16.22 11.32
C PHE A 138 -1.39 -17.56 12.03
N SER A 139 -0.44 -17.66 12.97
CA SER A 139 -0.21 -18.87 13.78
C SER A 139 -1.26 -19.07 14.87
N GLY A 140 -2.00 -18.02 15.24
CA GLY A 140 -2.89 -18.03 16.40
C GLY A 140 -2.20 -17.84 17.75
N GLU A 141 -0.87 -17.76 17.81
CA GLU A 141 -0.12 -17.64 19.06
C GLU A 141 -0.56 -16.44 19.92
N TYR A 142 -0.78 -15.29 19.28
CA TYR A 142 -1.15 -14.04 19.98
C TYR A 142 -2.64 -13.73 19.90
N ALA A 143 -3.39 -14.44 19.07
CA ALA A 143 -4.83 -14.27 18.86
C ALA A 143 -5.41 -15.59 18.34
N PRO A 144 -5.80 -16.54 19.22
CA PRO A 144 -6.24 -17.88 18.81
C PRO A 144 -7.43 -17.90 17.84
N TRP A 145 -8.29 -16.86 17.88
CA TRP A 145 -9.47 -16.77 17.01
C TRP A 145 -9.16 -16.45 15.54
N ILE A 146 -7.91 -16.16 15.20
CA ILE A 146 -7.46 -15.97 13.81
C ILE A 146 -6.44 -17.02 13.37
N GLU A 147 -6.29 -18.11 14.11
CA GLU A 147 -5.41 -19.23 13.73
C GLU A 147 -5.76 -19.73 12.32
N GLY A 148 -4.74 -19.84 11.46
CA GLY A 148 -4.88 -20.30 10.09
C GLY A 148 -5.48 -19.28 9.11
N VAL A 149 -5.82 -18.06 9.57
CA VAL A 149 -6.29 -17.01 8.65
C VAL A 149 -5.18 -16.60 7.71
N VAL A 150 -5.45 -16.71 6.41
CA VAL A 150 -4.57 -16.22 5.33
C VAL A 150 -4.94 -14.77 5.03
N MET A 151 -4.01 -13.85 5.29
CA MET A 151 -4.23 -12.42 5.18
C MET A 151 -3.44 -11.83 4.00
N PRO A 152 -4.08 -11.01 3.14
CA PRO A 152 -3.38 -10.25 2.12
C PRO A 152 -2.30 -9.33 2.72
N VAL A 153 -1.10 -9.36 2.12
CA VAL A 153 0.04 -8.50 2.47
C VAL A 153 0.29 -7.49 1.37
N VAL A 154 0.16 -7.90 0.12
CA VAL A 154 0.37 -7.07 -1.06
C VAL A 154 -0.82 -7.21 -1.97
N TRP A 155 -1.39 -6.09 -2.37
CA TRP A 155 -2.44 -6.08 -3.39
C TRP A 155 -2.38 -4.88 -4.29
N LYS A 156 -3.07 -5.00 -5.40
CA LYS A 156 -3.38 -3.94 -6.34
C LYS A 156 -4.86 -3.95 -6.68
N LYS A 157 -5.38 -2.81 -7.06
CA LYS A 157 -6.76 -2.64 -7.57
C LYS A 157 -6.85 -1.41 -8.45
N TYR A 158 -8.00 -1.24 -9.07
CA TYR A 158 -8.37 -0.01 -9.75
C TYR A 158 -9.44 0.73 -8.96
N TYR A 159 -9.33 2.06 -8.92
CA TYR A 159 -10.37 2.96 -8.47
C TYR A 159 -10.66 3.96 -9.58
N GLY A 160 -11.76 3.76 -10.31
CA GLY A 160 -11.97 4.43 -11.59
C GLY A 160 -10.89 4.03 -12.59
N GLN A 161 -10.13 5.01 -13.09
CA GLN A 161 -8.99 4.80 -13.98
C GLN A 161 -7.66 4.72 -13.24
N GLY A 162 -7.63 5.08 -11.96
CA GLY A 162 -6.41 5.10 -11.14
C GLY A 162 -6.00 3.70 -10.68
N ARG A 163 -4.70 3.46 -10.69
CA ARG A 163 -4.07 2.24 -10.16
C ARG A 163 -3.73 2.45 -8.68
N VAL A 164 -4.19 1.56 -7.83
CA VAL A 164 -3.96 1.61 -6.38
C VAL A 164 -3.12 0.42 -5.96
N PHE A 165 -1.97 0.70 -5.37
CA PHE A 165 -1.03 -0.30 -4.83
C PHE A 165 -0.93 -0.17 -3.32
N TYR A 166 -0.99 -1.29 -2.63
CA TYR A 166 -0.77 -1.38 -1.19
C TYR A 166 0.16 -2.54 -0.81
N CYS A 167 0.98 -2.28 0.20
CA CYS A 167 1.82 -3.28 0.87
C CYS A 167 1.70 -3.11 2.39
N SER A 168 1.38 -4.16 3.14
CA SER A 168 1.24 -4.07 4.61
C SER A 168 2.57 -4.07 5.37
N LEU A 169 3.70 -4.24 4.68
CA LEU A 169 5.05 -4.20 5.26
C LEU A 169 5.53 -2.75 5.42
N GLY A 170 6.55 -2.52 6.27
CA GLY A 170 7.19 -1.22 6.38
C GLY A 170 6.76 -0.40 7.60
N HIS A 171 6.68 -1.06 8.76
CA HIS A 171 6.48 -0.38 10.06
C HIS A 171 7.59 0.64 10.33
N VAL A 172 8.83 0.26 10.06
CA VAL A 172 10.00 1.14 10.12
C VAL A 172 10.82 1.07 8.84
N ALA A 173 11.63 2.08 8.58
CA ALA A 173 12.47 2.13 7.39
C ALA A 173 13.40 0.91 7.25
N ALA A 174 13.84 0.34 8.38
CA ALA A 174 14.70 -0.85 8.42
C ALA A 174 14.03 -2.12 7.86
N ASP A 175 12.70 -2.20 7.85
CA ASP A 175 11.97 -3.33 7.24
C ASP A 175 12.31 -3.48 5.75
N PHE A 176 12.63 -2.37 5.10
CA PHE A 176 13.05 -2.36 3.69
C PHE A 176 14.52 -2.74 3.48
N ASN A 177 15.26 -3.15 4.53
CA ASN A 177 16.51 -3.88 4.38
C ASN A 177 16.28 -5.32 3.92
N VAL A 178 15.06 -5.86 4.08
CA VAL A 178 14.60 -7.09 3.41
C VAL A 178 14.44 -6.78 1.92
N PRO A 179 15.26 -7.41 1.04
CA PRO A 179 15.30 -7.05 -0.38
C PRO A 179 13.96 -7.22 -1.08
N GLU A 180 13.22 -8.29 -0.76
CA GLU A 180 11.93 -8.60 -1.35
C GLU A 180 10.88 -7.54 -0.99
N ALA A 181 10.82 -7.13 0.29
CA ALA A 181 9.90 -6.09 0.75
C ALA A 181 10.17 -4.75 0.05
N ARG A 182 11.46 -4.37 -0.06
CA ARG A 182 11.86 -3.15 -0.76
C ARG A 182 11.52 -3.19 -2.24
N GLU A 183 11.77 -4.32 -2.89
CA GLU A 183 11.53 -4.48 -4.32
C GLU A 183 10.04 -4.46 -4.65
N ILE A 184 9.19 -5.09 -3.83
CA ILE A 184 7.73 -5.06 -3.95
C ILE A 184 7.22 -3.62 -3.95
N VAL A 185 7.66 -2.80 -2.99
CA VAL A 185 7.20 -1.40 -2.88
C VAL A 185 7.69 -0.58 -4.07
N LYS A 186 8.95 -0.74 -4.50
CA LYS A 186 9.47 -0.07 -5.70
C LYS A 186 8.64 -0.38 -6.94
N ARG A 187 8.42 -1.66 -7.21
CA ARG A 187 7.65 -2.10 -8.38
C ARG A 187 6.18 -1.70 -8.28
N GLY A 188 5.61 -1.75 -7.09
CA GLY A 188 4.24 -1.29 -6.84
C GLY A 188 4.04 0.20 -7.13
N ILE A 189 4.99 1.04 -6.72
CA ILE A 189 4.99 2.48 -7.04
C ILE A 189 5.05 2.69 -8.56
N LEU A 190 5.98 2.01 -9.25
CA LEU A 190 6.12 2.13 -10.71
C LEU A 190 4.87 1.65 -11.44
N TRP A 191 4.25 0.55 -10.99
CA TRP A 191 3.01 0.07 -11.54
C TRP A 191 1.87 1.08 -11.35
N ALA A 192 1.75 1.66 -10.15
CA ALA A 192 0.74 2.68 -9.87
C ALA A 192 0.95 3.94 -10.71
N ALA A 193 2.21 4.35 -10.93
CA ALA A 193 2.57 5.48 -11.78
C ALA A 193 2.40 5.22 -13.28
N GLN A 194 2.00 3.99 -13.69
CA GLN A 194 1.91 3.58 -15.10
C GLN A 194 3.23 3.74 -15.87
N ALA A 195 4.36 3.64 -15.16
CA ALA A 195 5.68 3.90 -15.74
C ALA A 195 6.08 2.86 -16.81
N SER A 196 5.46 1.67 -16.78
CA SER A 196 5.67 0.62 -17.79
C SER A 196 4.88 0.82 -19.08
N ASP A 197 3.94 1.77 -19.10
CA ASP A 197 3.04 2.01 -20.23
C ASP A 197 3.49 3.24 -21.06
N LYS A 198 4.61 3.88 -20.64
CA LYS A 198 5.27 5.03 -21.31
C LYS A 198 6.61 4.59 -21.95
#